data_2c70cce1e7d3e759037bbfebe0a6d5e0
#
_entry.id   2c70cce1e7d3e759037bbfebe0a6d5e0
#
_cell.length_a   1.000
_cell.length_b   1.000
_cell.length_c   1.000
_cell.angle_alpha   90.00
_cell.angle_beta   90.00
_cell.angle_gamma   90.00
#
_symmetry.space_group_name_H-M   'P 1'
#
loop_
_entity.id
_entity.type
_entity.pdbx_description
1 polymer ?
#
loop_
_entity_poly.entity_id
_entity_poly.type
_entity_poly.pdbx_seq_one_letter_code
_entity_poly.pdbx_strand_id
1 'polypeptide(L)'
;MKVKTLIGVCFLFSLCLNGCKEDRVKGVADYEPDERRLDPSAKTEDVEAMTIKDKDKAARGAGEEQVAIIGGGCFWCTEAVFERIKGVRNVVSGYAGGATKNPTYKEICTGTTGHAEVIRITFDSSVITFPEILSIFGECHDPTTLNRQGADVGTQYRSTIMFLSKEQKKQAIDWKKKLTEKYIDPVVTEIVKAPVFYPAEEYHQDFYRRNPDQGYCSVVIRPKLKKLKLE
;
A
#
# COMPACT_ATOMS: atom_id res chain seq x y z
N MET A 1 44.19 27.49 -42.24
CA MET A 1 43.08 27.65 -41.30
C MET A 1 42.13 26.50 -41.52
N LYS A 2 42.07 25.52 -40.61
CA LYS A 2 41.18 24.39 -40.71
C LYS A 2 40.04 24.57 -39.69
N VAL A 3 38.83 24.77 -40.17
CA VAL A 3 37.61 24.83 -39.39
C VAL A 3 37.20 23.41 -39.09
N LYS A 4 37.19 23.03 -37.82
CA LYS A 4 36.61 21.74 -37.35
C LYS A 4 35.13 21.95 -37.05
N THR A 5 34.29 21.37 -37.88
CA THR A 5 32.85 21.26 -37.66
C THR A 5 32.59 20.23 -36.57
N LEU A 6 32.02 20.67 -35.46
CA LEU A 6 31.59 19.81 -34.34
C LEU A 6 30.18 19.34 -34.67
N ILE A 7 30.04 18.05 -34.99
CA ILE A 7 28.75 17.40 -35.16
C ILE A 7 28.27 17.02 -33.75
N GLY A 8 27.33 17.80 -33.22
CA GLY A 8 26.59 17.45 -32.01
C GLY A 8 25.56 16.35 -32.32
N VAL A 9 25.84 15.16 -31.91
CA VAL A 9 24.86 14.06 -31.93
C VAL A 9 23.96 14.25 -30.72
N CYS A 10 22.73 14.66 -30.98
CA CYS A 10 21.64 14.67 -30.03
C CYS A 10 21.26 13.20 -29.66
N PHE A 11 21.75 12.68 -28.54
CA PHE A 11 21.23 11.51 -27.89
C PHE A 11 20.16 11.96 -26.89
N LEU A 12 18.96 12.18 -27.39
CA LEU A 12 17.76 12.34 -26.57
C LEU A 12 16.72 11.40 -27.19
N PHE A 13 16.58 10.20 -26.63
CA PHE A 13 15.35 9.40 -26.59
C PHE A 13 15.70 7.95 -26.22
N SER A 14 15.92 7.66 -24.96
CA SER A 14 15.74 6.31 -24.41
C SER A 14 15.87 6.29 -22.88
N LEU A 15 15.18 7.14 -22.17
CA LEU A 15 15.28 7.19 -20.69
C LEU A 15 13.94 7.01 -19.95
N CYS A 16 12.82 6.86 -20.65
CA CYS A 16 11.52 6.73 -19.97
C CYS A 16 11.05 5.30 -19.66
N LEU A 17 11.68 4.27 -20.22
CA LEU A 17 11.24 2.88 -19.99
C LEU A 17 12.03 2.16 -18.88
N ASN A 18 13.19 2.64 -18.49
CA ASN A 18 13.99 2.02 -17.42
C ASN A 18 13.95 2.78 -16.08
N GLY A 19 13.51 4.04 -16.06
CA GLY A 19 13.57 4.91 -14.89
C GLY A 19 12.78 4.39 -13.68
N CYS A 20 11.59 3.84 -13.89
CA CYS A 20 10.78 3.32 -12.78
C CYS A 20 11.31 2.02 -12.15
N LYS A 21 12.13 1.23 -12.86
CA LYS A 21 12.66 -0.04 -12.33
C LYS A 21 14.04 0.08 -11.70
N GLU A 22 14.92 0.91 -12.27
CA GLU A 22 16.32 1.02 -11.78
C GLU A 22 16.49 2.07 -10.68
N ASP A 23 15.77 3.18 -10.71
CA ASP A 23 15.86 4.20 -9.66
C ASP A 23 15.24 3.77 -8.33
N ARG A 24 14.32 2.78 -8.32
CA ARG A 24 13.78 2.20 -7.09
C ARG A 24 14.80 1.35 -6.30
N VAL A 25 15.81 0.83 -6.95
CA VAL A 25 16.78 -0.08 -6.31
C VAL A 25 17.92 0.68 -5.62
N LYS A 26 18.25 1.88 -6.07
CA LYS A 26 19.42 2.64 -5.56
C LYS A 26 19.20 3.38 -4.23
N GLY A 27 17.96 3.50 -3.76
CA GLY A 27 17.64 4.22 -2.51
C GLY A 27 17.05 3.36 -1.39
N VAL A 28 17.01 2.02 -1.56
CA VAL A 28 16.23 1.14 -0.69
C VAL A 28 17.08 0.48 0.42
N ALA A 29 18.42 0.65 0.38
CA ALA A 29 19.34 -0.04 1.29
C ALA A 29 19.16 0.33 2.77
N ASP A 30 18.52 1.47 3.09
CA ASP A 30 18.49 2.03 4.45
C ASP A 30 17.08 2.34 4.98
N TYR A 31 16.00 1.71 4.45
CA TYR A 31 14.69 1.86 5.07
C TYR A 31 14.57 0.95 6.28
N GLU A 32 15.07 1.41 7.39
CA GLU A 32 14.61 1.03 8.72
C GLU A 32 13.32 1.82 8.99
N PRO A 33 12.21 1.16 9.37
CA PRO A 33 11.05 1.90 9.90
C PRO A 33 11.56 2.69 11.11
N ASP A 34 11.42 4.00 11.06
CA ASP A 34 11.89 4.87 12.12
C ASP A 34 11.04 4.65 13.38
N GLU A 35 11.48 3.74 14.24
CA GLU A 35 10.83 3.43 15.52
C GLU A 35 10.70 4.66 16.44
N ARG A 36 11.46 5.74 16.16
CA ARG A 36 11.37 7.02 16.87
C ARG A 36 10.09 7.80 16.60
N ARG A 37 9.29 7.38 15.58
CA ARG A 37 7.98 7.99 15.27
C ARG A 37 6.84 7.46 16.14
N LEU A 38 7.07 6.37 16.87
CA LEU A 38 6.13 5.88 17.87
C LEU A 38 6.32 6.68 19.15
N ASP A 39 5.23 7.09 19.79
CA ASP A 39 5.28 7.73 21.10
C ASP A 39 5.84 6.73 22.12
N PRO A 40 7.00 6.97 22.72
CA PRO A 40 7.60 6.05 23.70
C PRO A 40 6.78 5.94 25.00
N SER A 41 5.81 6.84 25.22
CA SER A 41 4.88 6.77 26.35
C SER A 41 3.63 5.92 26.08
N ALA A 42 3.41 5.50 24.83
CA ALA A 42 2.34 4.59 24.49
C ALA A 42 2.61 3.22 25.14
N LYS A 43 1.72 2.82 26.05
CA LYS A 43 1.86 1.57 26.80
C LYS A 43 1.95 0.38 25.85
N THR A 44 3.03 -0.37 25.97
CA THR A 44 3.32 -1.58 25.16
C THR A 44 2.34 -2.74 25.42
N GLU A 45 1.47 -2.63 26.41
CA GLU A 45 0.49 -3.66 26.78
C GLU A 45 -0.55 -3.97 25.70
N ASP A 46 -0.77 -3.03 24.74
CA ASP A 46 -1.76 -3.21 23.68
C ASP A 46 -1.21 -3.92 22.42
N VAL A 47 0.08 -4.12 22.30
CA VAL A 47 0.69 -4.76 21.13
C VAL A 47 0.58 -6.29 21.20
N GLU A 48 0.58 -6.88 22.41
CA GLU A 48 0.34 -8.31 22.62
C GLU A 48 -1.15 -8.70 22.54
N ALA A 49 -2.06 -7.73 22.71
CA ALA A 49 -3.50 -8.00 22.74
C ALA A 49 -4.16 -8.11 21.37
N MET A 50 -3.41 -7.96 20.25
CA MET A 50 -3.95 -8.12 18.90
C MET A 50 -3.86 -9.55 18.36
N THR A 51 -3.49 -10.50 19.17
CA THR A 51 -3.82 -11.90 18.89
C THR A 51 -5.33 -12.03 18.95
N ILE A 52 -5.96 -12.28 17.81
CA ILE A 52 -7.41 -12.52 17.66
C ILE A 52 -7.84 -13.52 18.75
N LYS A 53 -8.50 -13.03 19.79
CA LYS A 53 -9.04 -13.90 20.84
C LYS A 53 -10.12 -14.77 20.19
N ASP A 54 -9.91 -16.07 20.18
CA ASP A 54 -10.84 -17.07 19.65
C ASP A 54 -12.30 -16.97 20.19
N LYS A 55 -12.51 -16.16 21.22
CA LYS A 55 -13.82 -15.94 21.85
C LYS A 55 -14.81 -15.16 20.99
N ASP A 56 -14.35 -14.26 20.10
CA ASP A 56 -15.25 -13.48 19.24
C ASP A 56 -15.69 -14.25 17.99
N LYS A 57 -15.09 -15.40 17.71
CA LYS A 57 -15.35 -16.22 16.54
C LYS A 57 -16.71 -16.96 16.61
N ALA A 58 -17.18 -17.25 17.81
CA ALA A 58 -18.45 -18.00 18.02
C ALA A 58 -19.72 -17.17 17.74
N ALA A 59 -19.61 -15.83 17.63
CA ALA A 59 -20.74 -14.92 17.39
C ALA A 59 -20.86 -14.47 15.92
N ARG A 60 -19.96 -14.89 15.03
CA ARG A 60 -19.98 -14.51 13.62
C ARG A 60 -20.93 -15.43 12.87
N GLY A 61 -22.07 -14.89 12.39
CA GLY A 61 -23.03 -15.60 11.54
C GLY A 61 -22.41 -16.09 10.22
N ALA A 62 -23.21 -16.74 9.35
CA ALA A 62 -22.77 -17.16 8.02
C ALA A 62 -22.11 -15.97 7.29
N GLY A 63 -20.84 -16.13 6.91
CA GLY A 63 -20.00 -15.04 6.43
C GLY A 63 -20.49 -14.47 5.11
N GLU A 64 -20.72 -13.18 5.10
CA GLU A 64 -20.98 -12.43 3.89
C GLU A 64 -19.65 -11.97 3.25
N GLU A 65 -19.57 -12.11 1.95
CA GLU A 65 -18.44 -11.58 1.19
C GLU A 65 -18.46 -10.05 1.22
N GLN A 66 -17.39 -9.45 1.69
CA GLN A 66 -17.24 -8.00 1.77
C GLN A 66 -16.00 -7.54 0.99
N VAL A 67 -15.96 -6.24 0.69
CA VAL A 67 -14.88 -5.61 -0.06
C VAL A 67 -14.28 -4.47 0.75
N ALA A 68 -12.95 -4.36 0.73
CA ALA A 68 -12.19 -3.21 1.21
C ALA A 68 -11.32 -2.65 0.06
N ILE A 69 -11.14 -1.32 0.01
CA ILE A 69 -10.22 -0.66 -0.92
C ILE A 69 -9.27 0.21 -0.10
N ILE A 70 -7.99 -0.08 -0.16
CA ILE A 70 -6.95 0.60 0.62
C ILE A 70 -5.68 0.81 -0.22
N GLY A 71 -4.94 1.86 0.07
CA GLY A 71 -3.65 2.18 -0.56
C GLY A 71 -2.65 2.70 0.46
N GLY A 72 -1.41 2.24 0.42
CA GLY A 72 -0.35 2.61 1.36
C GLY A 72 1.02 2.27 0.80
N GLY A 73 1.48 3.04 -0.19
CA GLY A 73 2.69 2.80 -0.96
C GLY A 73 2.45 1.94 -2.19
N CYS A 74 3.48 1.27 -2.66
CA CYS A 74 3.41 0.38 -3.81
C CYS A 74 2.43 -0.77 -3.56
N PHE A 75 1.49 -0.96 -4.48
CA PHE A 75 0.45 -1.99 -4.37
C PHE A 75 1.00 -3.43 -4.38
N TRP A 76 2.18 -3.71 -4.98
CA TRP A 76 2.82 -5.03 -4.87
C TRP A 76 3.12 -5.43 -3.42
N CYS A 77 3.48 -4.42 -2.59
CA CYS A 77 3.74 -4.65 -1.16
C CYS A 77 2.45 -5.01 -0.41
N THR A 78 1.40 -4.23 -0.60
CA THR A 78 0.12 -4.44 0.08
C THR A 78 -0.58 -5.69 -0.43
N GLU A 79 -0.58 -5.97 -1.74
CA GLU A 79 -1.06 -7.20 -2.34
C GLU A 79 -0.40 -8.43 -1.68
N ALA A 80 0.94 -8.46 -1.67
CA ALA A 80 1.70 -9.57 -1.09
C ALA A 80 1.37 -9.84 0.38
N VAL A 81 1.08 -8.81 1.16
CA VAL A 81 0.65 -8.93 2.56
C VAL A 81 -0.76 -9.54 2.62
N PHE A 82 -1.72 -8.91 1.95
CA PHE A 82 -3.13 -9.27 2.11
C PHE A 82 -3.52 -10.60 1.47
N GLU A 83 -2.83 -11.05 0.41
CA GLU A 83 -3.00 -12.41 -0.14
C GLU A 83 -2.71 -13.53 0.86
N ARG A 84 -1.92 -13.26 1.90
CA ARG A 84 -1.53 -14.22 2.94
C ARG A 84 -2.42 -14.21 4.16
N ILE A 85 -3.39 -13.31 4.21
CA ILE A 85 -4.26 -13.15 5.38
C ILE A 85 -5.41 -14.15 5.31
N LYS A 86 -5.57 -14.92 6.38
CA LYS A 86 -6.68 -15.87 6.50
C LYS A 86 -8.02 -15.12 6.46
N GLY A 87 -8.92 -15.56 5.59
CA GLY A 87 -10.23 -14.94 5.38
C GLY A 87 -10.25 -13.98 4.18
N VAL A 88 -9.11 -13.57 3.66
CA VAL A 88 -9.01 -12.90 2.37
C VAL A 88 -9.17 -13.95 1.26
N ARG A 89 -10.10 -13.69 0.32
CA ARG A 89 -10.42 -14.58 -0.80
C ARG A 89 -9.75 -14.14 -2.09
N ASN A 90 -9.62 -12.82 -2.29
CA ASN A 90 -9.03 -12.26 -3.49
C ASN A 90 -8.46 -10.87 -3.21
N VAL A 91 -7.35 -10.53 -3.85
CA VAL A 91 -6.74 -9.21 -3.86
C VAL A 91 -6.48 -8.80 -5.30
N VAL A 92 -6.90 -7.61 -5.68
CA VAL A 92 -6.68 -7.06 -7.02
C VAL A 92 -5.98 -5.72 -6.88
N SER A 93 -4.78 -5.61 -7.42
CA SER A 93 -4.03 -4.36 -7.53
C SER A 93 -4.68 -3.44 -8.57
N GLY A 94 -4.74 -2.13 -8.30
CA GLY A 94 -5.40 -1.18 -9.18
C GLY A 94 -5.19 0.28 -8.82
N TYR A 95 -5.96 1.13 -9.46
CA TYR A 95 -5.88 2.58 -9.36
C TYR A 95 -7.25 3.17 -8.99
N ALA A 96 -7.27 4.14 -8.08
CA ALA A 96 -8.50 4.80 -7.70
C ALA A 96 -8.25 6.23 -7.15
N GLY A 97 -9.28 7.08 -7.17
CA GLY A 97 -9.25 8.41 -6.55
C GLY A 97 -8.77 9.55 -7.45
N GLY A 98 -8.40 9.27 -8.69
CA GLY A 98 -7.98 10.26 -9.67
C GLY A 98 -9.07 10.64 -10.66
N ALA A 99 -8.73 11.56 -11.58
CA ALA A 99 -9.64 12.08 -12.60
C ALA A 99 -9.51 11.36 -13.95
N THR A 100 -8.36 10.75 -14.26
CA THR A 100 -8.10 10.07 -15.51
C THR A 100 -8.95 8.80 -15.61
N LYS A 101 -9.69 8.64 -16.70
CA LYS A 101 -10.47 7.42 -16.97
C LYS A 101 -9.57 6.35 -17.58
N ASN A 102 -9.72 5.10 -17.13
CA ASN A 102 -8.93 3.95 -17.57
C ASN A 102 -7.42 4.25 -17.61
N PRO A 103 -6.83 4.69 -16.48
CA PRO A 103 -5.44 5.10 -16.47
C PRO A 103 -4.53 3.88 -16.74
N THR A 104 -3.43 4.12 -17.43
CA THR A 104 -2.34 3.16 -17.58
C THR A 104 -1.29 3.37 -16.49
N TYR A 105 -0.50 2.34 -16.18
CA TYR A 105 0.62 2.45 -15.23
C TYR A 105 1.60 3.58 -15.59
N LYS A 106 1.86 3.76 -16.89
CA LYS A 106 2.73 4.85 -17.38
C LYS A 106 2.18 6.23 -16.98
N GLU A 107 0.87 6.43 -17.08
CA GLU A 107 0.22 7.68 -16.66
C GLU A 107 0.24 7.84 -15.14
N ILE A 108 0.00 6.77 -14.38
CA ILE A 108 0.11 6.76 -12.92
C ILE A 108 1.51 7.20 -12.47
N CYS A 109 2.56 6.70 -13.10
CA CYS A 109 3.96 7.04 -12.79
C CYS A 109 4.28 8.53 -13.01
N THR A 110 3.49 9.27 -13.79
CA THR A 110 3.68 10.74 -13.93
C THR A 110 3.28 11.51 -12.67
N GLY A 111 2.47 10.90 -11.78
CA GLY A 111 1.92 11.56 -10.59
C GLY A 111 0.81 12.58 -10.88
N THR A 112 0.39 12.75 -12.15
CA THR A 112 -0.56 13.79 -12.58
C THR A 112 -2.00 13.30 -12.70
N THR A 113 -2.25 11.98 -12.68
CA THR A 113 -3.60 11.39 -12.83
C THR A 113 -4.48 11.62 -11.60
N GLY A 114 -3.89 11.91 -10.44
CA GLY A 114 -4.56 12.00 -9.15
C GLY A 114 -4.93 10.64 -8.54
N HIS A 115 -4.74 9.52 -9.25
CA HIS A 115 -4.99 8.19 -8.72
C HIS A 115 -3.95 7.79 -7.67
N ALA A 116 -4.39 7.00 -6.67
CA ALA A 116 -3.51 6.22 -5.82
C ALA A 116 -3.37 4.79 -6.36
N GLU A 117 -2.21 4.19 -6.12
CA GLU A 117 -2.06 2.74 -6.16
C GLU A 117 -2.82 2.16 -4.96
N VAL A 118 -3.78 1.30 -5.24
CA VAL A 118 -4.63 0.69 -4.22
C VAL A 118 -4.80 -0.80 -4.48
N ILE A 119 -5.21 -1.52 -3.46
CA ILE A 119 -5.69 -2.90 -3.59
C ILE A 119 -7.17 -2.96 -3.25
N ARG A 120 -7.92 -3.79 -3.99
CA ARG A 120 -9.27 -4.19 -3.69
C ARG A 120 -9.24 -5.59 -3.11
N ILE A 121 -9.60 -5.71 -1.85
CA ILE A 121 -9.60 -6.93 -1.06
C ILE A 121 -11.02 -7.46 -0.98
N THR A 122 -11.25 -8.70 -1.42
CA THR A 122 -12.49 -9.43 -1.17
C THR A 122 -12.25 -10.40 -0.03
N PHE A 123 -13.08 -10.36 1.02
CA PHE A 123 -12.87 -11.13 2.24
C PHE A 123 -14.17 -11.71 2.82
N ASP A 124 -14.02 -12.77 3.59
CA ASP A 124 -15.08 -13.44 4.33
C ASP A 124 -15.24 -12.79 5.70
N SER A 125 -16.33 -12.07 5.91
CA SER A 125 -16.59 -11.33 7.15
C SER A 125 -16.78 -12.24 8.38
N SER A 126 -17.02 -13.54 8.18
CA SER A 126 -17.05 -14.52 9.28
C SER A 126 -15.66 -14.93 9.75
N VAL A 127 -14.62 -14.71 8.94
CA VAL A 127 -13.22 -15.09 9.24
C VAL A 127 -12.39 -13.88 9.64
N ILE A 128 -12.52 -12.77 8.91
CA ILE A 128 -11.81 -11.51 9.17
C ILE A 128 -12.76 -10.34 8.99
N THR A 129 -12.72 -9.37 9.90
CA THR A 129 -13.53 -8.16 9.85
C THR A 129 -12.79 -7.00 9.20
N PHE A 130 -13.53 -5.98 8.74
CA PHE A 130 -12.91 -4.77 8.19
C PHE A 130 -11.99 -4.04 9.19
N PRO A 131 -12.32 -3.90 10.49
CA PRO A 131 -11.37 -3.38 11.49
C PRO A 131 -10.08 -4.19 11.62
N GLU A 132 -10.14 -5.52 11.50
CA GLU A 132 -8.93 -6.37 11.51
C GLU A 132 -8.08 -6.16 10.25
N ILE A 133 -8.70 -5.97 9.08
CA ILE A 133 -8.01 -5.55 7.84
C ILE A 133 -7.31 -4.21 8.05
N LEU A 134 -7.98 -3.22 8.65
CA LEU A 134 -7.39 -1.92 8.93
C LEU A 134 -6.25 -2.02 9.95
N SER A 135 -6.33 -2.94 10.90
CA SER A 135 -5.24 -3.19 11.85
C SER A 135 -3.97 -3.64 11.14
N ILE A 136 -4.09 -4.67 10.28
CA ILE A 136 -2.98 -5.18 9.47
C ILE A 136 -2.45 -4.07 8.53
N PHE A 137 -3.35 -3.25 7.96
CA PHE A 137 -2.97 -2.12 7.13
C PHE A 137 -2.09 -1.12 7.89
N GLY A 138 -2.43 -0.80 9.15
CA GLY A 138 -1.62 0.07 10.00
C GLY A 138 -0.24 -0.50 10.34
N GLU A 139 -0.07 -1.82 10.34
CA GLU A 139 1.21 -2.48 10.61
C GLU A 139 2.09 -2.61 9.35
N CYS A 140 1.48 -2.65 8.16
CA CYS A 140 2.21 -2.89 6.91
C CYS A 140 2.71 -1.62 6.22
N HIS A 141 2.34 -0.41 6.69
CA HIS A 141 2.83 0.85 6.12
C HIS A 141 2.96 1.94 7.21
N ASP A 142 3.63 3.02 6.89
CA ASP A 142 3.72 4.22 7.73
C ASP A 142 2.58 5.18 7.35
N PRO A 143 1.58 5.41 8.23
CA PRO A 143 0.45 6.28 7.95
C PRO A 143 0.75 7.77 8.13
N THR A 144 1.97 8.16 8.50
CA THR A 144 2.36 9.54 8.81
C THR A 144 3.08 10.26 7.67
N THR A 145 3.49 9.53 6.63
CA THR A 145 4.23 10.09 5.50
C THR A 145 3.30 10.52 4.36
N LEU A 146 3.18 11.85 4.14
CA LEU A 146 2.33 12.40 3.10
C LEU A 146 2.91 12.08 1.70
N ASN A 147 2.06 11.49 0.82
CA ASN A 147 2.41 11.16 -0.56
C ASN A 147 3.72 10.37 -0.69
N ARG A 148 4.00 9.51 0.26
CA ARG A 148 5.24 8.75 0.32
C ARG A 148 5.08 7.47 1.13
N GLN A 149 5.82 6.43 0.75
CA GLN A 149 6.00 5.24 1.56
C GLN A 149 7.43 4.70 1.37
N GLY A 150 8.27 4.88 2.38
CA GLY A 150 9.69 4.55 2.28
C GLY A 150 10.38 5.32 1.16
N ALA A 151 10.98 4.61 0.21
CA ALA A 151 11.64 5.20 -0.97
C ALA A 151 10.65 5.60 -2.08
N ASP A 152 9.42 5.09 -2.06
CA ASP A 152 8.41 5.42 -3.06
C ASP A 152 7.80 6.80 -2.79
N VAL A 153 8.06 7.78 -3.65
CA VAL A 153 7.63 9.18 -3.52
C VAL A 153 6.67 9.53 -4.65
N GLY A 154 5.52 10.11 -4.31
CA GLY A 154 4.49 10.55 -5.26
C GLY A 154 3.08 10.40 -4.69
N THR A 155 2.13 11.17 -5.23
CA THR A 155 0.72 11.14 -4.81
C THR A 155 0.07 9.76 -4.98
N GLN A 156 0.57 8.96 -5.93
CA GLN A 156 0.13 7.58 -6.16
C GLN A 156 0.44 6.65 -4.99
N TYR A 157 1.39 6.97 -4.14
CA TYR A 157 1.79 6.16 -2.98
C TYR A 157 1.20 6.64 -1.64
N ARG A 158 0.20 7.55 -1.69
CA ARG A 158 -0.42 8.08 -0.49
C ARG A 158 -1.17 7.02 0.31
N SER A 159 -1.22 7.21 1.62
CA SER A 159 -2.04 6.40 2.51
C SER A 159 -3.51 6.78 2.36
N THR A 160 -4.38 5.81 2.02
CA THR A 160 -5.81 6.05 1.80
C THR A 160 -6.67 4.84 2.13
N ILE A 161 -7.85 5.09 2.68
CA ILE A 161 -8.94 4.13 2.88
C ILE A 161 -10.15 4.64 2.12
N MET A 162 -10.64 3.84 1.17
CA MET A 162 -11.79 4.18 0.31
C MET A 162 -13.01 3.37 0.75
N PHE A 163 -13.87 3.96 1.58
CA PHE A 163 -14.99 3.27 2.18
C PHE A 163 -16.15 3.06 1.21
N LEU A 164 -16.79 1.87 1.28
CA LEU A 164 -17.95 1.49 0.47
C LEU A 164 -19.27 1.64 1.24
N SER A 165 -19.22 1.74 2.58
CA SER A 165 -20.41 1.88 3.42
C SER A 165 -20.23 2.91 4.52
N LYS A 166 -21.34 3.34 5.14
CA LYS A 166 -21.29 4.22 6.33
C LYS A 166 -20.57 3.55 7.50
N GLU A 167 -20.74 2.25 7.63
CA GLU A 167 -20.10 1.47 8.69
C GLU A 167 -18.59 1.41 8.49
N GLN A 168 -18.10 1.11 7.28
CA GLN A 168 -16.68 1.17 6.97
C GLN A 168 -16.10 2.58 7.22
N LYS A 169 -16.85 3.64 6.86
CA LYS A 169 -16.41 5.02 7.15
C LYS A 169 -16.18 5.23 8.65
N LYS A 170 -17.15 4.82 9.47
CA LYS A 170 -17.06 4.95 10.92
C LYS A 170 -15.85 4.18 11.47
N GLN A 171 -15.70 2.93 11.07
CA GLN A 171 -14.60 2.05 11.49
C GLN A 171 -13.22 2.61 11.07
N ALA A 172 -13.11 3.18 9.86
CA ALA A 172 -11.90 3.83 9.39
C ALA A 172 -11.55 5.09 10.21
N ILE A 173 -12.55 5.89 10.59
CA ILE A 173 -12.36 7.08 11.44
C ILE A 173 -11.89 6.64 12.84
N ASP A 174 -12.55 5.64 13.43
CA ASP A 174 -12.18 5.11 14.74
C ASP A 174 -10.76 4.52 14.73
N TRP A 175 -10.39 3.79 13.66
CA TRP A 175 -9.03 3.28 13.46
C TRP A 175 -8.00 4.43 13.38
N LYS A 176 -8.26 5.45 12.55
CA LYS A 176 -7.35 6.60 12.40
C LYS A 176 -7.15 7.33 13.73
N LYS A 177 -8.22 7.52 14.52
CA LYS A 177 -8.13 8.13 15.84
C LYS A 177 -7.21 7.34 16.77
N LYS A 178 -7.37 6.01 16.85
CA LYS A 178 -6.51 5.15 17.67
C LYS A 178 -5.04 5.21 17.23
N LEU A 179 -4.77 5.28 15.91
CA LEU A 179 -3.40 5.43 15.42
C LEU A 179 -2.80 6.79 15.79
N THR A 180 -3.58 7.87 15.70
CA THR A 180 -3.11 9.22 16.10
C THR A 180 -2.68 9.27 17.55
N GLU A 181 -3.20 8.41 18.41
CA GLU A 181 -2.78 8.29 19.82
C GLU A 181 -1.44 7.53 19.97
N LYS A 182 -0.99 6.79 18.94
CA LYS A 182 0.24 5.97 18.97
C LYS A 182 1.43 6.64 18.27
N TYR A 183 1.18 7.58 17.37
CA TYR A 183 2.22 8.24 16.58
C TYR A 183 2.45 9.67 17.06
N ILE A 184 3.72 10.09 17.09
CA ILE A 184 4.10 11.50 17.37
C ILE A 184 3.72 12.38 16.17
N ASP A 185 4.01 11.89 14.95
CA ASP A 185 3.68 12.59 13.73
C ASP A 185 2.18 12.43 13.36
N PRO A 186 1.56 13.44 12.74
CA PRO A 186 0.17 13.36 12.34
C PRO A 186 -0.11 12.20 11.37
N VAL A 187 -1.17 11.42 11.65
CA VAL A 187 -1.65 10.40 10.71
C VAL A 187 -2.33 11.07 9.52
N VAL A 188 -1.72 10.95 8.34
CA VAL A 188 -2.16 11.60 7.08
C VAL A 188 -3.06 10.73 6.20
N THR A 189 -3.40 9.52 6.63
CA THR A 189 -4.27 8.60 5.88
C THR A 189 -5.57 9.29 5.48
N GLU A 190 -5.87 9.33 4.19
CA GLU A 190 -7.16 9.81 3.66
C GLU A 190 -8.27 8.80 3.96
N ILE A 191 -9.47 9.29 4.29
CA ILE A 191 -10.69 8.46 4.41
C ILE A 191 -11.73 9.07 3.50
N VAL A 192 -11.93 8.48 2.32
CA VAL A 192 -12.80 9.00 1.26
C VAL A 192 -13.81 7.95 0.82
N LYS A 193 -14.93 8.39 0.23
CA LYS A 193 -15.89 7.46 -0.39
C LYS A 193 -15.22 6.78 -1.58
N ALA A 194 -15.40 5.47 -1.70
CA ALA A 194 -14.83 4.70 -2.80
C ALA A 194 -15.27 5.27 -4.17
N PRO A 195 -14.32 5.71 -4.99
CA PRO A 195 -14.57 6.13 -6.37
C PRO A 195 -14.57 4.91 -7.31
N VAL A 196 -14.55 5.15 -8.61
CA VAL A 196 -14.32 4.08 -9.59
C VAL A 196 -12.94 3.46 -9.36
N PHE A 197 -12.91 2.13 -9.27
CA PHE A 197 -11.70 1.34 -9.20
C PHE A 197 -11.34 0.83 -10.60
N TYR A 198 -10.12 1.05 -11.03
CA TYR A 198 -9.56 0.56 -12.28
C TYR A 198 -8.52 -0.53 -11.95
N PRO A 199 -8.76 -1.80 -12.34
CA PRO A 199 -7.74 -2.85 -12.18
C PRO A 199 -6.44 -2.45 -12.88
N ALA A 200 -5.32 -2.68 -12.24
CA ALA A 200 -4.02 -2.54 -12.88
C ALA A 200 -3.82 -3.67 -13.91
N GLU A 201 -2.87 -3.45 -14.81
CA GLU A 201 -2.53 -4.40 -15.87
C GLU A 201 -2.12 -5.76 -15.28
N GLU A 202 -2.37 -6.84 -16.04
CA GLU A 202 -2.19 -8.22 -15.59
C GLU A 202 -0.77 -8.52 -15.06
N TYR A 203 0.25 -7.85 -15.62
CA TYR A 203 1.63 -8.03 -15.15
C TYR A 203 1.92 -7.45 -13.76
N HIS A 204 0.98 -6.68 -13.20
CA HIS A 204 1.04 -6.18 -11.81
C HIS A 204 0.35 -7.11 -10.81
N GLN A 205 -0.57 -7.98 -11.27
CA GLN A 205 -1.29 -8.87 -10.38
C GLN A 205 -0.39 -10.01 -9.91
N ASP A 206 -0.53 -10.42 -8.64
CA ASP A 206 0.29 -11.48 -8.02
C ASP A 206 1.80 -11.22 -8.15
N PHE A 207 2.23 -9.96 -8.17
CA PHE A 207 3.59 -9.61 -8.59
C PHE A 207 4.66 -10.30 -7.76
N TYR A 208 4.53 -10.29 -6.44
CA TYR A 208 5.50 -10.94 -5.56
C TYR A 208 5.56 -12.46 -5.77
N ARG A 209 4.41 -13.11 -5.95
CA ARG A 209 4.32 -14.55 -6.17
C ARG A 209 4.97 -14.98 -7.49
N ARG A 210 4.80 -14.17 -8.53
CA ARG A 210 5.34 -14.42 -9.88
C ARG A 210 6.83 -14.04 -10.00
N ASN A 211 7.33 -13.12 -9.17
CA ASN A 211 8.66 -12.54 -9.28
C ASN A 211 9.41 -12.46 -7.93
N PRO A 212 9.50 -13.56 -7.14
CA PRO A 212 10.01 -13.50 -5.76
C PRO A 212 11.48 -13.06 -5.67
N ASP A 213 12.27 -13.29 -6.71
CA ASP A 213 13.70 -12.98 -6.77
C ASP A 213 14.02 -11.62 -7.41
N GLN A 214 13.00 -10.90 -7.85
CA GLN A 214 13.18 -9.55 -8.36
C GLN A 214 13.68 -8.62 -7.23
N GLY A 215 14.58 -7.68 -7.56
CA GLY A 215 15.29 -6.86 -6.57
C GLY A 215 14.36 -6.16 -5.55
N TYR A 216 13.28 -5.52 -6.02
CA TYR A 216 12.30 -4.87 -5.16
C TYR A 216 11.58 -5.88 -4.24
N CYS A 217 11.26 -7.06 -4.75
CA CYS A 217 10.65 -8.13 -3.95
C CYS A 217 11.58 -8.60 -2.82
N SER A 218 12.86 -8.77 -3.14
CA SER A 218 13.86 -9.26 -2.18
C SER A 218 14.20 -8.23 -1.10
N VAL A 219 14.28 -6.94 -1.47
CA VAL A 219 14.77 -5.87 -0.59
C VAL A 219 13.64 -5.17 0.17
N VAL A 220 12.44 -5.06 -0.40
CA VAL A 220 11.32 -4.33 0.20
C VAL A 220 10.22 -5.24 0.70
N ILE A 221 9.71 -6.15 -0.17
CA ILE A 221 8.52 -6.93 0.16
C ILE A 221 8.86 -8.05 1.15
N ARG A 222 9.91 -8.83 0.90
CA ARG A 222 10.29 -9.97 1.76
C ARG A 222 10.58 -9.56 3.20
N PRO A 223 11.35 -8.49 3.51
CA PRO A 223 11.53 -8.03 4.89
C PRO A 223 10.22 -7.63 5.56
N LYS A 224 9.31 -6.99 4.83
CA LYS A 224 7.98 -6.63 5.33
C LYS A 224 7.16 -7.86 5.71
N LEU A 225 7.13 -8.89 4.84
CA LEU A 225 6.44 -10.14 5.14
C LEU A 225 7.03 -10.84 6.36
N LYS A 226 8.36 -10.88 6.49
CA LYS A 226 9.05 -11.44 7.68
C LYS A 226 8.68 -10.69 8.95
N LYS A 227 8.69 -9.35 8.92
CA LYS A 227 8.27 -8.52 10.06
C LYS A 227 6.85 -8.86 10.51
N LEU A 228 5.94 -9.09 9.58
CA LEU A 228 4.54 -9.43 9.84
C LEU A 228 4.31 -10.94 10.08
N LYS A 229 5.36 -11.77 10.09
CA LYS A 229 5.30 -13.24 10.24
C LYS A 229 4.40 -13.92 9.18
N LEU A 230 4.46 -13.42 7.96
CA LEU A 230 3.68 -13.89 6.80
C LEU A 230 4.52 -14.66 5.77
N GLU A 231 5.78 -14.93 6.05
CA GLU A 231 6.71 -15.70 5.20
C GLU A 231 7.21 -16.94 5.95
#